data_afa3483239b015a70e9551a02ff85dfc
#
_entry.id   afa3483239b015a70e9551a02ff85dfc
#
_cell.length_a   1.000
_cell.length_b   1.000
_cell.length_c   1.000
_cell.angle_alpha   90.00
_cell.angle_beta   90.00
_cell.angle_gamma   90.00
#
_symmetry.space_group_name_H-M   'P 1'
#
loop_
_entity.id
_entity.type
_entity.pdbx_description
1 polymer ?
#
loop_
_entity_poly.entity_id
_entity_poly.type
_entity_poly.pdbx_seq_one_letter_code
_entity_poly.pdbx_strand_id
1 'polypeptide(L)'
;MRFKLFLGLLGISFSVILSAQQLPIYKNPKYATDERVADLIKRMTPTEKFWQLFMIPGDLGSNPSLYKNGIFGFQVSAASTQAGVGQQMLQYNTKENALLLAKKINEIQRYFITQTRLGIPFIPFDEALHGLVRNGATAFPQSIALAASFDTALMSKVSKAIATETKARGIRDILSPVLNIASDV
;
A
#
# COMPACT_ATOMS: atom_id res chain seq x y z
N MET A 1 79.03 -16.53 -13.07
CA MET A 1 78.30 -15.30 -13.33
C MET A 1 76.78 -15.59 -13.18
N ARG A 2 76.19 -15.25 -12.04
CA ARG A 2 74.74 -15.56 -11.76
C ARG A 2 73.98 -14.24 -11.80
N PHE A 3 73.11 -14.08 -12.81
CA PHE A 3 72.19 -12.96 -12.96
C PHE A 3 70.98 -13.23 -12.07
N LYS A 4 70.76 -12.39 -11.05
CA LYS A 4 69.53 -12.41 -10.27
C LYS A 4 68.52 -11.41 -10.88
N LEU A 5 67.47 -11.94 -11.45
CA LEU A 5 66.32 -11.17 -11.96
C LEU A 5 65.46 -10.74 -10.76
N PHE A 6 65.35 -9.46 -10.48
CA PHE A 6 64.45 -8.90 -9.51
C PHE A 6 63.12 -8.56 -10.22
N LEU A 7 62.08 -9.37 -9.99
CA LEU A 7 60.73 -9.07 -10.47
C LEU A 7 60.08 -8.17 -9.42
N GLY A 8 59.95 -6.88 -9.72
CA GLY A 8 59.17 -5.94 -8.93
C GLY A 8 57.67 -6.13 -9.19
N LEU A 9 56.92 -6.64 -8.21
CA LEU A 9 55.44 -6.71 -8.25
C LEU A 9 54.90 -5.31 -7.96
N LEU A 10 54.46 -4.60 -9.00
CA LEU A 10 53.75 -3.34 -8.87
C LEU A 10 52.28 -3.68 -8.51
N GLY A 11 51.95 -3.68 -7.22
CA GLY A 11 50.58 -3.85 -6.73
C GLY A 11 49.75 -2.60 -7.03
N ILE A 12 48.92 -2.65 -8.05
CA ILE A 12 47.93 -1.62 -8.30
C ILE A 12 46.77 -1.84 -7.31
N SER A 13 46.77 -1.12 -6.21
CA SER A 13 45.63 -1.06 -5.27
C SER A 13 44.48 -0.29 -5.91
N PHE A 14 43.53 -1.00 -6.48
CA PHE A 14 42.25 -0.43 -6.92
C PHE A 14 41.43 -0.12 -5.66
N SER A 15 41.53 1.10 -5.17
CA SER A 15 40.64 1.62 -4.11
C SER A 15 39.27 1.82 -4.74
N VAL A 16 38.39 0.82 -4.61
CA VAL A 16 36.95 1.00 -4.91
C VAL A 16 36.40 1.95 -3.86
N ILE A 17 36.29 3.23 -4.24
CA ILE A 17 35.55 4.20 -3.43
C ILE A 17 34.09 3.79 -3.52
N LEU A 18 33.61 3.03 -2.52
CA LEU A 18 32.20 2.81 -2.29
C LEU A 18 31.63 4.17 -1.85
N SER A 19 31.22 4.98 -2.83
CA SER A 19 30.34 6.13 -2.54
C SER A 19 29.08 5.57 -1.92
N ALA A 20 28.93 5.69 -0.62
CA ALA A 20 27.68 5.45 0.07
C ALA A 20 26.63 6.38 -0.57
N GLN A 21 25.83 5.82 -1.47
CA GLN A 21 24.82 6.59 -2.20
C GLN A 21 23.84 7.14 -1.17
N GLN A 22 23.92 8.43 -0.90
CA GLN A 22 23.01 9.07 0.05
C GLN A 22 21.57 8.80 -0.41
N LEU A 23 20.75 8.29 0.51
CA LEU A 23 19.34 8.09 0.25
C LEU A 23 18.71 9.41 -0.25
N PRO A 24 17.92 9.37 -1.32
CA PRO A 24 17.16 10.55 -1.76
C PRO A 24 16.35 11.14 -0.59
N ILE A 25 16.15 12.45 -0.58
CA ILE A 25 15.44 13.15 0.50
C ILE A 25 14.08 12.50 0.78
N TYR A 26 13.31 12.15 -0.26
CA TYR A 26 11.98 11.55 -0.08
C TYR A 26 12.01 10.18 0.62
N LYS A 27 13.11 9.44 0.55
CA LYS A 27 13.29 8.15 1.24
C LYS A 27 13.89 8.30 2.64
N ASN A 28 14.41 9.46 2.98
CA ASN A 28 15.09 9.67 4.24
C ASN A 28 14.13 10.23 5.31
N PRO A 29 13.79 9.46 6.36
CA PRO A 29 12.84 9.88 7.40
C PRO A 29 13.34 11.02 8.29
N LYS A 30 14.60 11.44 8.17
CA LYS A 30 15.16 12.56 8.94
C LYS A 30 14.68 13.92 8.42
N TYR A 31 14.18 14.00 7.20
CA TYR A 31 13.64 15.22 6.61
C TYR A 31 12.15 15.38 6.92
N ALA A 32 11.68 16.62 7.00
CA ALA A 32 10.27 16.93 7.19
C ALA A 32 9.41 16.36 6.04
N THR A 33 8.15 16.06 6.31
CA THR A 33 7.24 15.47 5.31
C THR A 33 7.14 16.33 4.06
N ASP A 34 7.02 17.65 4.20
CA ASP A 34 6.88 18.57 3.07
C ASP A 34 8.13 18.58 2.19
N GLU A 35 9.32 18.51 2.77
CA GLU A 35 10.58 18.42 2.01
C GLU A 35 10.65 17.10 1.24
N ARG A 36 10.23 16.02 1.85
CA ARG A 36 10.19 14.69 1.22
C ARG A 36 9.18 14.64 0.08
N VAL A 37 8.01 15.21 0.27
CA VAL A 37 6.98 15.33 -0.77
C VAL A 37 7.47 16.18 -1.93
N ALA A 38 8.04 17.34 -1.65
CA ALA A 38 8.57 18.24 -2.69
C ALA A 38 9.68 17.57 -3.52
N ASP A 39 10.61 16.84 -2.88
CA ASP A 39 11.66 16.08 -3.57
C ASP A 39 11.07 14.95 -4.43
N LEU A 40 10.08 14.20 -3.91
CA LEU A 40 9.42 13.14 -4.65
C LEU A 40 8.71 13.68 -5.90
N ILE A 41 7.89 14.72 -5.75
CA ILE A 41 7.14 15.33 -6.86
C ILE A 41 8.05 15.83 -7.97
N LYS A 42 9.21 16.39 -7.63
CA LYS A 42 10.23 16.83 -8.62
C LYS A 42 10.82 15.68 -9.41
N ARG A 43 10.90 14.49 -8.82
CA ARG A 43 11.45 13.29 -9.47
C ARG A 43 10.44 12.54 -10.32
N MET A 44 9.16 12.71 -10.05
CA MET A 44 8.08 12.01 -10.75
C MET A 44 7.87 12.53 -12.16
N THR A 45 7.74 11.62 -13.11
CA THR A 45 7.24 11.93 -14.46
C THR A 45 5.75 12.26 -14.41
N PRO A 46 5.19 12.94 -15.43
CA PRO A 46 3.75 13.17 -15.52
C PRO A 46 2.93 11.88 -15.43
N THR A 47 3.39 10.79 -16.06
CA THR A 47 2.73 9.48 -16.03
C THR A 47 2.73 8.91 -14.60
N GLU A 48 3.84 8.98 -13.87
CA GLU A 48 3.89 8.50 -12.48
C GLU A 48 2.98 9.33 -11.57
N LYS A 49 2.91 10.65 -11.75
CA LYS A 49 1.96 11.51 -11.01
C LYS A 49 0.52 11.12 -11.31
N PHE A 50 0.21 10.87 -12.57
CA PHE A 50 -1.12 10.46 -13.01
C PHE A 50 -1.55 9.14 -12.35
N TRP A 51 -0.67 8.13 -12.33
CA TRP A 51 -0.95 6.85 -11.70
C TRP A 51 -1.19 6.94 -10.18
N GLN A 52 -0.61 7.93 -9.49
CA GLN A 52 -0.88 8.16 -8.07
C GLN A 52 -2.31 8.69 -7.77
N LEU A 53 -3.11 8.97 -8.77
CA LEU A 53 -4.52 9.39 -8.61
C LEU A 53 -5.49 8.19 -8.64
N PHE A 54 -5.02 6.98 -8.92
CA PHE A 54 -5.88 5.82 -9.11
C PHE A 54 -5.93 4.90 -7.89
N MET A 55 -7.15 4.68 -7.42
CA MET A 55 -7.55 3.60 -6.54
C MET A 55 -8.21 2.52 -7.39
N ILE A 56 -7.60 1.34 -7.48
CA ILE A 56 -8.05 0.27 -8.38
C ILE A 56 -8.53 -0.93 -7.57
N PRO A 57 -9.72 -1.50 -7.86
CA PRO A 57 -10.12 -2.78 -7.32
C PRO A 57 -9.22 -3.91 -7.84
N GLY A 58 -8.76 -4.81 -6.96
CA GLY A 58 -7.96 -5.97 -7.32
C GLY A 58 -6.55 -5.96 -6.75
N ASP A 59 -5.61 -6.49 -7.52
CA ASP A 59 -4.19 -6.62 -7.18
C ASP A 59 -3.30 -6.57 -8.42
N LEU A 60 -2.04 -6.98 -8.29
CA LEU A 60 -1.08 -7.00 -9.42
C LEU A 60 -1.50 -7.92 -10.57
N GLY A 61 -2.39 -8.89 -10.31
CA GLY A 61 -2.81 -9.88 -11.30
C GLY A 61 -1.66 -10.68 -11.89
N SER A 62 -1.86 -11.19 -13.09
CA SER A 62 -0.86 -11.97 -13.84
C SER A 62 0.18 -11.10 -14.57
N ASN A 63 -0.05 -9.80 -14.69
CA ASN A 63 0.84 -8.87 -15.39
C ASN A 63 1.20 -7.65 -14.53
N PRO A 64 2.11 -7.79 -13.58
CA PRO A 64 2.55 -6.67 -12.72
C PRO A 64 3.15 -5.49 -13.48
N SER A 65 3.67 -5.70 -14.70
CA SER A 65 4.30 -4.63 -15.50
C SER A 65 3.34 -3.50 -15.88
N LEU A 66 2.03 -3.73 -15.83
CA LEU A 66 1.01 -2.69 -16.01
C LEU A 66 1.18 -1.56 -14.98
N TYR A 67 1.68 -1.89 -13.79
CA TYR A 67 1.84 -0.96 -12.67
C TYR A 67 3.28 -0.49 -12.46
N LYS A 68 4.14 -0.62 -13.49
CA LYS A 68 5.56 -0.20 -13.41
C LYS A 68 5.77 1.28 -13.06
N ASN A 69 4.77 2.12 -13.33
CA ASN A 69 4.78 3.55 -13.00
C ASN A 69 4.24 3.85 -11.59
N GLY A 70 3.95 2.82 -10.81
CA GLY A 70 3.32 2.98 -9.50
C GLY A 70 1.79 3.03 -9.59
N ILE A 71 1.15 3.21 -8.45
CA ILE A 71 -0.30 3.40 -8.27
C ILE A 71 -0.53 4.00 -6.89
N PHE A 72 -1.66 4.68 -6.67
CA PHE A 72 -2.05 5.10 -5.33
C PHE A 72 -2.37 3.90 -4.44
N GLY A 73 -3.34 3.07 -4.84
CA GLY A 73 -3.74 1.94 -4.02
C GLY A 73 -4.57 0.88 -4.73
N PHE A 74 -4.65 -0.28 -4.08
CA PHE A 74 -5.52 -1.38 -4.48
C PHE A 74 -6.56 -1.66 -3.40
N GLN A 75 -7.81 -1.88 -3.85
CA GLN A 75 -8.80 -2.58 -3.05
C GLN A 75 -8.49 -4.08 -3.11
N VAL A 76 -7.58 -4.50 -2.25
CA VAL A 76 -6.96 -5.84 -2.29
C VAL A 76 -7.92 -7.01 -2.11
N SER A 77 -9.14 -6.70 -1.75
CA SER A 77 -10.22 -7.65 -1.52
C SER A 77 -11.08 -7.91 -2.72
N ALA A 78 -11.15 -6.97 -3.65
CA ALA A 78 -11.96 -7.15 -4.82
C ALA A 78 -11.40 -8.29 -5.68
N ALA A 79 -12.27 -9.17 -6.13
CA ALA A 79 -11.93 -10.11 -7.19
C ALA A 79 -11.56 -9.32 -8.45
N SER A 80 -10.62 -9.86 -9.25
CA SER A 80 -10.01 -9.17 -10.38
C SER A 80 -10.98 -8.37 -11.26
N THR A 81 -10.44 -7.36 -11.86
CA THR A 81 -10.98 -6.23 -12.64
C THR A 81 -12.01 -6.50 -13.76
N GLN A 82 -12.44 -7.73 -14.02
CA GLN A 82 -13.35 -8.04 -15.14
C GLN A 82 -14.83 -8.04 -14.76
N ALA A 83 -15.17 -8.05 -13.48
CA ALA A 83 -16.53 -7.92 -13.02
C ALA A 83 -16.85 -6.47 -12.66
N GLY A 84 -18.03 -5.98 -13.00
CA GLY A 84 -18.46 -4.63 -12.62
C GLY A 84 -18.39 -4.42 -11.10
N VAL A 85 -18.23 -3.18 -10.67
CA VAL A 85 -17.99 -2.80 -9.26
C VAL A 85 -18.97 -3.45 -8.28
N GLY A 86 -20.24 -3.58 -8.65
CA GLY A 86 -21.26 -4.23 -7.81
C GLY A 86 -21.06 -5.74 -7.63
N GLN A 87 -20.54 -6.44 -8.64
CA GLN A 87 -20.23 -7.87 -8.55
C GLN A 87 -18.93 -8.12 -7.77
N GLN A 88 -17.99 -7.20 -7.82
CA GLN A 88 -16.73 -7.30 -7.07
C GLN A 88 -16.97 -7.25 -5.55
N MET A 89 -17.98 -6.49 -5.11
CA MET A 89 -18.35 -6.41 -3.69
C MET A 89 -19.03 -7.71 -3.20
N LEU A 90 -19.58 -8.51 -4.10
CA LEU A 90 -20.27 -9.77 -3.76
C LEU A 90 -19.38 -11.01 -3.89
N GLN A 91 -18.24 -10.89 -4.56
CA GLN A 91 -17.30 -12.00 -4.81
C GLN A 91 -16.02 -11.82 -4.01
N TYR A 92 -16.07 -12.09 -2.72
CA TYR A 92 -14.85 -12.17 -1.92
C TYR A 92 -14.43 -13.62 -1.70
N ASN A 93 -13.13 -13.82 -1.56
CA ASN A 93 -12.55 -15.13 -1.34
C ASN A 93 -12.85 -15.62 0.08
N THR A 94 -13.83 -16.53 0.21
CA THR A 94 -14.21 -17.10 1.51
C THR A 94 -13.14 -17.94 2.18
N LYS A 95 -12.09 -18.34 1.45
CA LYS A 95 -10.93 -19.08 1.98
C LYS A 95 -9.82 -18.16 2.48
N GLU A 96 -9.88 -16.86 2.15
CA GLU A 96 -8.88 -15.90 2.59
C GLU A 96 -9.10 -15.60 4.09
N ASN A 97 -8.02 -15.67 4.86
CA ASN A 97 -7.99 -15.26 6.26
C ASN A 97 -7.05 -14.04 6.43
N ALA A 98 -7.02 -13.46 7.63
CA ALA A 98 -6.23 -12.28 7.92
C ALA A 98 -4.73 -12.45 7.59
N LEU A 99 -4.16 -13.62 7.85
CA LEU A 99 -2.75 -13.91 7.58
C LEU A 99 -2.47 -13.97 6.07
N LEU A 100 -3.33 -14.63 5.31
CA LEU A 100 -3.17 -14.75 3.85
C LEU A 100 -3.29 -13.38 3.19
N LEU A 101 -4.25 -12.56 3.60
CA LEU A 101 -4.39 -11.20 3.10
C LEU A 101 -3.17 -10.34 3.43
N ALA A 102 -2.67 -10.39 4.67
CA ALA A 102 -1.48 -9.66 5.08
C ALA A 102 -0.23 -10.08 4.28
N LYS A 103 -0.07 -11.38 4.02
CA LYS A 103 1.02 -11.88 3.15
C LYS A 103 0.91 -11.36 1.73
N LYS A 104 -0.29 -11.42 1.14
CA LYS A 104 -0.57 -10.87 -0.21
C LYS A 104 -0.24 -9.38 -0.27
N ILE A 105 -0.68 -8.59 0.71
CA ILE A 105 -0.36 -7.16 0.78
C ILE A 105 1.16 -6.95 0.85
N ASN A 106 1.88 -7.73 1.65
CA ASN A 106 3.34 -7.61 1.74
C ASN A 106 4.05 -7.96 0.44
N GLU A 107 3.54 -8.91 -0.33
CA GLU A 107 4.08 -9.27 -1.66
C GLU A 107 3.88 -8.12 -2.66
N ILE A 108 2.68 -7.55 -2.71
CA ILE A 108 2.37 -6.38 -3.55
C ILE A 108 3.25 -5.20 -3.13
N GLN A 109 3.38 -4.96 -1.84
CA GLN A 109 4.22 -3.88 -1.29
C GLN A 109 5.69 -4.03 -1.72
N ARG A 110 6.21 -5.27 -1.65
CA ARG A 110 7.57 -5.58 -2.09
C ARG A 110 7.76 -5.26 -3.58
N TYR A 111 6.79 -5.62 -4.43
CA TYR A 111 6.85 -5.27 -5.85
C TYR A 111 7.01 -3.75 -6.04
N PHE A 112 6.14 -2.94 -5.44
CA PHE A 112 6.22 -1.49 -5.61
C PHE A 112 7.51 -0.88 -5.08
N ILE A 113 8.00 -1.35 -3.93
CA ILE A 113 9.22 -0.83 -3.31
C ILE A 113 10.47 -1.20 -4.12
N THR A 114 10.52 -2.42 -4.71
CA THR A 114 11.74 -2.96 -5.30
C THR A 114 11.75 -3.03 -6.82
N GLN A 115 10.59 -3.03 -7.47
CA GLN A 115 10.45 -3.22 -8.92
C GLN A 115 9.97 -1.97 -9.66
N THR A 116 9.60 -0.89 -8.94
CA THR A 116 9.26 0.39 -9.56
C THR A 116 10.40 1.39 -9.39
N ARG A 117 10.51 2.34 -10.32
CA ARG A 117 11.62 3.30 -10.36
C ARG A 117 11.78 4.14 -9.08
N LEU A 118 10.68 4.60 -8.52
CA LEU A 118 10.69 5.45 -7.32
C LEU A 118 10.54 4.65 -6.02
N GLY A 119 10.05 3.42 -6.09
CA GLY A 119 9.82 2.59 -4.92
C GLY A 119 8.77 3.19 -3.98
N ILE A 120 7.72 3.81 -4.53
CA ILE A 120 6.62 4.35 -3.75
C ILE A 120 5.73 3.19 -3.30
N PRO A 121 5.50 3.00 -1.99
CA PRO A 121 4.58 1.98 -1.51
C PRO A 121 3.15 2.25 -1.98
N PHE A 122 2.38 1.20 -2.28
CA PHE A 122 0.95 1.35 -2.53
C PHE A 122 0.16 1.43 -1.22
N ILE A 123 -1.05 1.97 -1.25
CA ILE A 123 -1.97 2.00 -0.12
C ILE A 123 -3.00 0.87 -0.30
N PRO A 124 -2.99 -0.18 0.54
CA PRO A 124 -4.06 -1.16 0.57
C PRO A 124 -5.30 -0.54 1.20
N PHE A 125 -6.38 -0.44 0.44
CA PHE A 125 -7.65 0.10 0.90
C PHE A 125 -8.79 -0.90 0.78
N ASP A 126 -9.89 -0.65 1.50
CA ASP A 126 -11.09 -1.47 1.47
C ASP A 126 -12.33 -0.74 2.02
N GLU A 127 -13.46 -1.43 2.00
CA GLU A 127 -14.74 -1.00 2.53
C GLU A 127 -14.95 -1.55 3.93
N ALA A 128 -15.40 -0.72 4.86
CA ALA A 128 -15.68 -1.13 6.24
C ALA A 128 -16.81 -0.32 6.89
N LEU A 129 -17.91 -0.10 6.17
CA LEU A 129 -19.01 0.78 6.57
C LEU A 129 -19.66 0.36 7.90
N HIS A 130 -19.84 -0.93 8.12
CA HIS A 130 -20.36 -1.50 9.37
C HIS A 130 -19.62 -2.78 9.77
N GLY A 131 -18.33 -2.80 9.56
CA GLY A 131 -17.41 -3.91 9.70
C GLY A 131 -16.71 -4.17 8.39
N LEU A 132 -15.49 -4.69 8.46
CA LEU A 132 -14.74 -5.06 7.26
C LEU A 132 -15.44 -6.21 6.55
N VAL A 133 -15.75 -6.06 5.26
CA VAL A 133 -16.46 -7.08 4.46
C VAL A 133 -15.49 -8.20 4.11
N ARG A 134 -15.16 -9.04 5.11
CA ARG A 134 -14.18 -10.12 5.00
C ARG A 134 -14.58 -11.34 5.81
N ASN A 135 -14.19 -12.50 5.33
CA ASN A 135 -14.35 -13.72 6.10
C ASN A 135 -13.63 -13.62 7.45
N GLY A 136 -14.34 -13.98 8.53
CA GLY A 136 -13.84 -13.91 9.90
C GLY A 136 -13.65 -12.49 10.47
N ALA A 137 -14.18 -11.46 9.81
CA ALA A 137 -14.34 -10.12 10.40
C ALA A 137 -15.72 -9.99 11.05
N THR A 138 -15.83 -9.08 12.02
CA THR A 138 -17.08 -8.81 12.72
C THR A 138 -17.98 -7.90 11.89
N ALA A 139 -19.21 -8.34 11.63
CA ALA A 139 -20.25 -7.49 11.08
C ALA A 139 -21.01 -6.79 12.22
N PHE A 140 -21.12 -5.50 12.14
CA PHE A 140 -21.90 -4.66 13.06
C PHE A 140 -23.21 -4.22 12.39
N PRO A 141 -24.20 -3.73 13.16
CA PRO A 141 -25.36 -3.09 12.59
C PRO A 141 -24.95 -1.91 11.70
N GLN A 142 -25.75 -1.64 10.68
CA GLN A 142 -25.52 -0.46 9.82
C GLN A 142 -25.64 0.85 10.62
N SER A 143 -25.05 1.92 10.08
CA SER A 143 -24.94 3.22 10.75
C SER A 143 -26.29 3.77 11.24
N ILE A 144 -27.36 3.57 10.47
CA ILE A 144 -28.71 3.99 10.87
C ILE A 144 -29.20 3.25 12.14
N ALA A 145 -28.93 1.95 12.24
CA ALA A 145 -29.30 1.16 13.40
C ALA A 145 -28.44 1.48 14.63
N LEU A 146 -27.14 1.77 14.44
CA LEU A 146 -26.27 2.23 15.50
C LEU A 146 -26.67 3.62 15.99
N ALA A 147 -27.07 4.52 15.07
CA ALA A 147 -27.59 5.86 15.41
C ALA A 147 -28.87 5.81 16.24
N ALA A 148 -29.75 4.84 15.97
CA ALA A 148 -30.99 4.63 16.72
C ALA A 148 -30.75 4.26 18.20
N SER A 149 -29.54 3.84 18.57
CA SER A 149 -29.16 3.60 19.98
C SER A 149 -28.94 4.88 20.76
N PHE A 150 -28.68 6.01 20.11
CA PHE A 150 -28.27 7.30 20.70
C PHE A 150 -27.03 7.18 21.61
N ASP A 151 -26.24 6.11 21.48
CA ASP A 151 -25.05 5.83 22.28
C ASP A 151 -23.76 6.11 21.48
N THR A 152 -23.24 7.32 21.65
CA THR A 152 -21.98 7.73 21.01
C THR A 152 -20.77 6.96 21.54
N ALA A 153 -20.80 6.49 22.79
CA ALA A 153 -19.72 5.69 23.37
C ALA A 153 -19.69 4.29 22.74
N LEU A 154 -20.87 3.70 22.46
CA LEU A 154 -20.99 2.46 21.69
C LEU A 154 -20.40 2.62 20.29
N MET A 155 -20.76 3.70 19.61
CA MET A 155 -20.26 3.99 18.26
C MET A 155 -18.72 4.08 18.24
N SER A 156 -18.12 4.72 19.22
CA SER A 156 -16.66 4.78 19.36
C SER A 156 -16.03 3.40 19.55
N LYS A 157 -16.65 2.52 20.34
CA LYS A 157 -16.17 1.13 20.55
C LYS A 157 -16.26 0.31 19.26
N VAL A 158 -17.36 0.43 18.52
CA VAL A 158 -17.56 -0.27 17.23
C VAL A 158 -16.50 0.19 16.23
N SER A 159 -16.31 1.50 16.07
CA SER A 159 -15.29 2.04 15.14
C SER A 159 -13.88 1.57 15.50
N LYS A 160 -13.55 1.50 16.79
CA LYS A 160 -12.26 0.99 17.26
C LYS A 160 -12.08 -0.51 16.94
N ALA A 161 -13.13 -1.31 17.09
CA ALA A 161 -13.09 -2.74 16.74
C ALA A 161 -12.86 -2.91 15.23
N ILE A 162 -13.62 -2.21 14.40
CA ILE A 162 -13.47 -2.21 12.93
C ILE A 162 -12.03 -1.83 12.54
N ALA A 163 -11.52 -0.73 13.07
CA ALA A 163 -10.16 -0.27 12.78
C ALA A 163 -9.10 -1.29 13.21
N THR A 164 -9.29 -1.98 14.33
CA THR A 164 -8.37 -3.00 14.84
C THR A 164 -8.34 -4.21 13.90
N GLU A 165 -9.49 -4.72 13.50
CA GLU A 165 -9.59 -5.86 12.57
C GLU A 165 -9.04 -5.53 11.19
N THR A 166 -9.32 -4.35 10.69
CA THR A 166 -8.82 -3.83 9.41
C THR A 166 -7.30 -3.74 9.42
N LYS A 167 -6.74 -3.11 10.46
CA LYS A 167 -5.30 -2.95 10.62
C LYS A 167 -4.57 -4.29 10.74
N ALA A 168 -5.17 -5.25 11.45
CA ALA A 168 -4.60 -6.59 11.62
C ALA A 168 -4.45 -7.35 10.29
N ARG A 169 -5.25 -7.02 9.29
CA ARG A 169 -5.19 -7.57 7.93
C ARG A 169 -4.23 -6.82 6.98
N GLY A 170 -3.61 -5.74 7.46
CA GLY A 170 -2.67 -4.94 6.68
C GLY A 170 -3.30 -3.81 5.87
N ILE A 171 -4.62 -3.65 5.90
CA ILE A 171 -5.34 -2.55 5.24
C ILE A 171 -5.03 -1.25 5.97
N ARG A 172 -4.81 -0.15 5.23
CA ARG A 172 -4.34 1.14 5.77
C ARG A 172 -5.28 2.29 5.49
N ASP A 173 -6.20 2.12 4.57
CA ASP A 173 -7.23 3.09 4.25
C ASP A 173 -8.58 2.37 4.14
N ILE A 174 -9.63 2.98 4.65
CA ILE A 174 -11.00 2.48 4.57
C ILE A 174 -11.93 3.59 4.12
N LEU A 175 -12.78 3.29 3.15
CA LEU A 175 -13.78 4.21 2.62
C LEU A 175 -15.00 4.25 3.58
N SER A 176 -14.77 4.79 4.78
CA SER A 176 -15.69 4.79 5.91
C SER A 176 -15.30 5.89 6.91
N PRO A 177 -16.23 6.43 7.71
CA PRO A 177 -17.67 6.17 7.75
C PRO A 177 -18.47 6.87 6.65
N VAL A 178 -19.73 6.47 6.46
CA VAL A 178 -20.69 7.23 5.65
C VAL A 178 -21.09 8.49 6.43
N LEU A 179 -20.75 9.65 5.87
CA LEU A 179 -21.04 10.96 6.46
C LEU A 179 -22.13 11.74 5.67
N ASN A 180 -22.81 11.06 4.77
CA ASN A 180 -23.83 11.65 3.93
C ASN A 180 -25.01 12.15 4.79
N ILE A 181 -25.50 13.33 4.45
CA ILE A 181 -26.71 13.90 5.02
C ILE A 181 -27.84 13.66 4.02
N ALA A 182 -28.95 13.08 4.48
CA ALA A 182 -30.14 12.97 3.67
C ALA A 182 -30.76 14.37 3.53
N SER A 183 -30.51 15.03 2.39
CA SER A 183 -31.06 16.36 2.07
C SER A 183 -32.31 16.27 1.19
N ASP A 184 -32.61 15.10 0.62
CA ASP A 184 -33.79 14.79 -0.19
C ASP A 184 -34.74 13.83 0.55
N VAL A 185 -36.04 13.99 0.27
CA VAL A 185 -37.15 13.20 0.85
C VAL A 185 -37.45 12.01 -0.05
#